data_fb83ac4e098a4333527829c337656e02
#
_entry.id   fb83ac4e098a4333527829c337656e02
#
_cell.length_a   1.000
_cell.length_b   1.000
_cell.length_c   1.000
_cell.angle_alpha   90.00
_cell.angle_beta   90.00
_cell.angle_gamma   90.00
#
_symmetry.space_group_name_H-M   'P 1'
#
loop_
_entity.id
_entity.type
_entity.pdbx_description
1 polymer ?
#
loop_
_entity_poly.entity_id
_entity_poly.type
_entity_poly.pdbx_seq_one_letter_code
_entity_poly.pdbx_strand_id
1 'polypeptide(L)'
;MQPYGSHFPCGTGAGESSSTGSKETQTTEADDTKTEGQQENDTADTEETDDAKETESTSDSETSYLTDAPDAPEVSGLNCQGKLKLDYAECYDVYYYENDYQLIDVHDSAQYLLVPEGAEAPEGLDDSIIVLQKPLDKIYLAASSTMALFRALDSMDNIKMSGIDASGWYIEEAKQAMEDGKIQFAGKYSEPDYEMLVDQDCDVA
;
A
#
# COMPACT_ATOMS: atom_id res chain seq x y z
N MET A 1 -39.34 -1.63 -12.75
CA MET A 1 -39.08 -2.97 -13.29
C MET A 1 -38.29 -2.79 -14.57
N GLN A 2 -36.98 -2.76 -14.46
CA GLN A 2 -36.06 -2.75 -15.60
C GLN A 2 -34.83 -3.57 -15.17
N PRO A 3 -34.29 -4.45 -16.01
CA PRO A 3 -33.23 -5.38 -15.62
C PRO A 3 -31.84 -4.76 -15.74
N TYR A 4 -31.04 -5.00 -14.75
CA TYR A 4 -29.59 -4.76 -14.73
C TYR A 4 -28.90 -5.64 -15.76
N GLY A 5 -28.26 -5.03 -16.75
CA GLY A 5 -27.36 -5.69 -17.69
C GLY A 5 -25.93 -5.54 -17.25
N SER A 6 -25.38 -6.61 -16.70
CA SER A 6 -23.95 -6.75 -16.43
C SER A 6 -23.20 -6.98 -17.75
N HIS A 7 -22.24 -6.10 -18.05
CA HIS A 7 -21.25 -6.38 -19.10
C HIS A 7 -19.84 -6.25 -18.50
N PHE A 8 -19.26 -7.40 -18.24
CA PHE A 8 -17.80 -7.50 -18.10
C PHE A 8 -17.22 -8.03 -19.41
N PRO A 9 -16.24 -7.40 -20.02
CA PRO A 9 -15.36 -8.07 -20.96
C PRO A 9 -13.99 -8.29 -20.33
N CYS A 10 -13.75 -9.45 -19.75
CA CYS A 10 -12.38 -9.89 -19.54
C CYS A 10 -12.11 -11.10 -20.43
N GLY A 11 -11.05 -10.97 -21.23
CA GLY A 11 -10.69 -11.88 -22.30
C GLY A 11 -10.33 -13.28 -21.83
N THR A 12 -10.85 -14.23 -22.58
CA THR A 12 -10.54 -15.65 -22.53
C THR A 12 -9.19 -15.93 -23.16
N GLY A 13 -8.30 -16.53 -22.38
CA GLY A 13 -7.10 -17.21 -22.89
C GLY A 13 -7.11 -18.64 -22.38
N ALA A 14 -7.67 -19.56 -23.17
CA ALA A 14 -7.54 -20.98 -22.95
C ALA A 14 -6.15 -21.46 -23.44
N GLY A 15 -5.46 -22.23 -22.62
CA GLY A 15 -4.23 -22.93 -22.98
C GLY A 15 -4.18 -24.25 -22.24
N GLU A 16 -4.73 -25.28 -22.87
CA GLU A 16 -4.47 -26.67 -22.48
C GLU A 16 -3.04 -27.04 -22.86
N SER A 17 -2.31 -27.76 -21.99
CA SER A 17 -1.44 -28.83 -22.44
C SER A 17 -1.06 -29.78 -21.32
N SER A 18 -1.33 -30.98 -21.62
CA SER A 18 -1.11 -32.28 -21.04
C SER A 18 0.34 -32.59 -20.64
N SER A 19 0.43 -33.26 -19.46
CA SER A 19 1.01 -34.55 -19.13
C SER A 19 2.27 -35.02 -19.88
N THR A 20 3.29 -35.35 -19.16
CA THR A 20 3.91 -36.69 -18.94
C THR A 20 5.42 -36.63 -18.70
N GLY A 21 5.87 -37.37 -17.72
CA GLY A 21 7.07 -38.19 -17.87
C GLY A 21 8.28 -37.90 -16.98
N SER A 22 8.35 -38.65 -15.96
CA SER A 22 9.51 -39.03 -15.14
C SER A 22 10.86 -39.11 -15.85
N LYS A 23 11.97 -38.76 -15.20
CA LYS A 23 12.99 -39.71 -14.73
C LYS A 23 14.16 -39.02 -14.04
N GLU A 24 14.57 -39.68 -12.98
CA GLU A 24 15.78 -39.52 -12.15
C GLU A 24 17.08 -39.50 -12.96
N THR A 25 18.15 -38.89 -12.45
CA THR A 25 19.39 -39.49 -12.04
C THR A 25 20.48 -38.45 -11.73
N GLN A 26 20.93 -38.47 -10.48
CA GLN A 26 22.29 -38.52 -9.90
C GLN A 26 23.39 -37.55 -10.33
N THR A 27 23.89 -36.91 -9.26
CA THR A 27 25.30 -36.79 -8.78
C THR A 27 26.40 -36.37 -9.74
N THR A 28 27.14 -35.31 -9.34
CA THR A 28 28.56 -35.43 -8.98
C THR A 28 29.10 -34.17 -8.32
N GLU A 29 30.00 -34.39 -7.40
CA GLU A 29 30.70 -33.50 -6.49
C GLU A 29 31.77 -32.63 -7.14
N ALA A 30 32.14 -31.62 -6.36
CA ALA A 30 33.46 -31.02 -6.08
C ALA A 30 34.21 -30.27 -7.20
N ASP A 31 34.63 -29.06 -6.93
CA ASP A 31 36.03 -28.80 -6.55
C ASP A 31 36.26 -27.33 -6.14
N ASP A 32 37.10 -27.21 -5.21
CA ASP A 32 37.74 -26.10 -4.53
C ASP A 32 38.48 -25.16 -5.47
N THR A 33 38.46 -23.84 -5.25
CA THR A 33 39.69 -23.03 -5.32
C THR A 33 39.56 -21.70 -4.60
N LYS A 34 40.32 -21.58 -3.58
CA LYS A 34 40.72 -20.45 -2.76
C LYS A 34 41.62 -19.50 -3.55
N THR A 35 41.41 -18.19 -3.48
CA THR A 35 42.53 -17.24 -3.61
C THR A 35 42.24 -15.98 -2.79
N GLU A 36 43.09 -15.77 -1.84
CA GLU A 36 43.29 -14.57 -1.04
C GLU A 36 43.95 -13.44 -1.88
N GLY A 37 43.67 -12.21 -1.52
CA GLY A 37 44.39 -11.04 -2.03
C GLY A 37 44.03 -9.77 -1.25
N GLN A 38 44.74 -9.56 -0.15
CA GLN A 38 44.82 -8.28 0.56
C GLN A 38 45.56 -7.25 -0.27
N GLN A 39 45.14 -5.98 -0.17
CA GLN A 39 46.11 -4.85 0.00
C GLN A 39 45.40 -3.61 0.52
N GLU A 40 45.89 -3.17 1.64
CA GLU A 40 45.74 -1.88 2.31
C GLU A 40 46.48 -0.76 1.54
N ASN A 41 46.00 0.46 1.69
CA ASN A 41 46.78 1.69 2.02
C ASN A 41 45.89 2.90 1.77
N ASP A 42 45.78 3.84 2.54
CA ASP A 42 46.37 4.64 3.60
C ASP A 42 46.11 6.12 3.28
N THR A 43 45.60 6.79 4.31
CA THR A 43 45.68 8.18 4.75
C THR A 43 45.76 9.39 3.79
N ALA A 44 44.87 10.39 4.08
CA ALA A 44 45.21 11.76 4.56
C ALA A 44 43.94 12.63 4.59
N ASP A 45 43.43 12.97 5.69
CA ASP A 45 43.46 14.18 6.53
C ASP A 45 43.60 15.52 5.79
N THR A 46 42.59 16.38 5.88
CA THR A 46 42.72 17.84 6.00
C THR A 46 41.41 18.46 6.52
N GLU A 47 41.59 19.21 7.59
CA GLU A 47 40.64 19.92 8.42
C GLU A 47 40.00 21.17 7.77
N GLU A 48 38.82 21.49 8.34
CA GLU A 48 38.21 22.79 8.67
C GLU A 48 38.02 23.87 7.58
N THR A 49 36.78 24.32 7.45
CA THR A 49 36.36 25.61 8.02
C THR A 49 34.84 25.79 7.99
N ASP A 50 34.36 26.17 9.14
CA ASP A 50 33.15 26.87 9.57
C ASP A 50 32.66 27.95 8.57
N ASP A 51 31.38 27.96 8.24
CA ASP A 51 30.56 29.20 8.38
C ASP A 51 29.05 28.90 8.34
N ALA A 52 28.42 29.29 9.43
CA ALA A 52 26.99 29.30 9.62
C ALA A 52 26.33 30.35 8.73
N LYS A 53 25.29 29.94 7.99
CA LYS A 53 24.21 30.87 7.63
C LYS A 53 22.90 30.13 7.58
N GLU A 54 22.16 30.19 8.69
CA GLU A 54 20.72 30.09 8.72
C GLU A 54 20.14 31.03 7.66
N THR A 55 19.34 30.47 6.78
CA THR A 55 18.25 31.20 6.16
C THR A 55 17.09 30.22 6.02
N GLU A 56 16.11 30.43 6.86
CA GLU A 56 14.75 29.93 6.71
C GLU A 56 14.25 30.19 5.30
N SER A 57 13.84 29.14 4.61
CA SER A 57 12.87 29.19 3.56
C SER A 57 12.27 27.80 3.39
N THR A 58 11.47 27.42 4.35
CA THR A 58 10.54 26.31 4.26
C THR A 58 9.21 26.88 3.78
N SER A 59 8.96 26.89 2.47
CA SER A 59 7.59 26.97 1.95
C SER A 59 7.39 26.69 0.45
N ASP A 60 8.36 26.14 -0.29
CA ASP A 60 8.17 25.93 -1.73
C ASP A 60 8.45 24.50 -2.24
N SER A 61 8.55 23.50 -1.36
CA SER A 61 8.88 22.12 -1.76
C SER A 61 7.71 21.13 -1.72
N GLU A 62 6.55 21.50 -1.19
CA GLU A 62 5.46 20.54 -0.97
C GLU A 62 4.41 20.47 -2.08
N THR A 63 4.39 21.40 -3.01
CA THR A 63 3.36 21.46 -4.07
C THR A 63 3.80 20.94 -5.44
N SER A 64 5.04 20.53 -5.61
CA SER A 64 5.54 20.12 -6.94
C SER A 64 4.98 18.77 -7.45
N TYR A 65 4.35 17.99 -6.58
CA TYR A 65 3.69 16.72 -6.92
C TYR A 65 2.19 16.87 -7.18
N LEU A 66 1.64 18.06 -6.98
CA LEU A 66 0.23 18.35 -7.29
C LEU A 66 0.10 19.04 -8.65
N THR A 67 -1.02 18.81 -9.31
CA THR A 67 -1.45 19.49 -10.52
C THR A 67 -2.80 20.18 -10.26
N ASP A 68 -3.14 21.16 -11.10
CA ASP A 68 -4.46 21.79 -11.04
C ASP A 68 -5.57 20.75 -11.21
N ALA A 69 -6.64 20.88 -10.44
CA ALA A 69 -7.79 19.98 -10.44
C ALA A 69 -9.11 20.76 -10.59
N PRO A 70 -9.38 21.31 -11.80
CA PRO A 70 -10.61 22.09 -12.02
C PRO A 70 -11.88 21.24 -11.90
N ASP A 71 -11.75 19.92 -12.11
CA ASP A 71 -12.87 18.96 -12.06
C ASP A 71 -12.90 18.18 -10.72
N ALA A 72 -12.26 18.72 -9.67
CA ALA A 72 -12.25 18.05 -8.36
C ALA A 72 -13.68 17.91 -7.83
N PRO A 73 -14.02 16.73 -7.25
CA PRO A 73 -15.30 16.54 -6.57
C PRO A 73 -15.52 17.57 -5.47
N GLU A 74 -16.76 18.03 -5.32
CA GLU A 74 -17.09 18.91 -4.21
C GLU A 74 -17.13 18.13 -2.90
N VAL A 75 -16.27 18.51 -1.96
CA VAL A 75 -16.33 18.05 -0.56
C VAL A 75 -16.79 19.22 0.28
N SER A 76 -17.96 19.08 0.90
CA SER A 76 -18.65 20.17 1.60
C SER A 76 -17.74 20.94 2.55
N GLY A 77 -17.63 22.25 2.33
CA GLY A 77 -16.85 23.16 3.19
C GLY A 77 -15.32 23.10 3.02
N LEU A 78 -14.79 22.30 2.09
CA LEU A 78 -13.36 22.19 1.84
C LEU A 78 -13.00 22.69 0.44
N ASN A 79 -11.88 23.40 0.32
CA ASN A 79 -11.34 23.85 -0.97
C ASN A 79 -10.29 22.84 -1.45
N CYS A 80 -10.41 22.39 -2.70
CA CYS A 80 -9.41 21.54 -3.33
C CYS A 80 -8.13 22.35 -3.58
N GLN A 81 -6.99 21.78 -3.20
CA GLN A 81 -5.66 22.36 -3.39
C GLN A 81 -4.97 21.82 -4.65
N GLY A 82 -5.43 20.69 -5.17
CA GLY A 82 -4.90 20.06 -6.35
C GLY A 82 -5.08 18.55 -6.36
N LYS A 83 -4.61 17.93 -7.42
CA LYS A 83 -4.66 16.50 -7.66
C LYS A 83 -3.24 15.93 -7.73
N LEU A 84 -3.04 14.75 -7.14
CA LEU A 84 -1.78 14.01 -7.24
C LEU A 84 -1.43 13.76 -8.72
N LYS A 85 -0.23 14.14 -9.11
CA LYS A 85 0.28 13.78 -10.44
C LYS A 85 0.62 12.30 -10.46
N LEU A 86 -0.13 11.53 -11.24
CA LEU A 86 0.10 10.12 -11.48
C LEU A 86 0.70 9.95 -12.87
N ASP A 87 1.87 9.31 -12.96
CA ASP A 87 2.56 9.13 -14.25
C ASP A 87 2.08 7.87 -15.01
N TYR A 88 1.52 6.90 -14.32
CA TYR A 88 1.17 5.59 -14.89
C TYR A 88 -0.24 5.10 -14.53
N ALA A 89 -0.76 5.49 -13.40
CA ALA A 89 -2.06 5.03 -12.94
C ALA A 89 -3.17 5.88 -13.58
N GLU A 90 -4.16 5.21 -14.19
CA GLU A 90 -5.28 5.84 -14.89
C GLU A 90 -6.64 5.47 -14.30
N CYS A 91 -6.67 4.59 -13.28
CA CYS A 91 -7.90 4.05 -12.73
C CYS A 91 -8.36 4.73 -11.44
N TYR A 92 -7.61 5.69 -10.94
CA TYR A 92 -7.98 6.47 -9.77
C TYR A 92 -7.31 7.83 -9.78
N ASP A 93 -7.89 8.77 -9.04
CA ASP A 93 -7.34 10.07 -8.74
C ASP A 93 -7.24 10.29 -7.23
N VAL A 94 -6.30 11.13 -6.80
CA VAL A 94 -6.18 11.54 -5.39
C VAL A 94 -6.22 13.06 -5.35
N TYR A 95 -7.26 13.60 -4.75
CA TYR A 95 -7.45 15.04 -4.56
C TYR A 95 -7.06 15.43 -3.16
N TYR A 96 -6.36 16.55 -3.05
CA TYR A 96 -5.94 17.13 -1.78
C TYR A 96 -6.79 18.37 -1.48
N TYR A 97 -7.31 18.41 -0.28
CA TYR A 97 -8.12 19.52 0.21
C TYR A 97 -7.43 20.19 1.39
N GLU A 98 -7.97 21.37 1.78
CA GLU A 98 -7.49 22.08 2.96
C GLU A 98 -7.52 21.19 4.21
N ASN A 99 -6.63 21.50 5.17
CA ASN A 99 -6.53 20.80 6.45
C ASN A 99 -6.23 19.29 6.32
N ASP A 100 -5.43 18.88 5.31
CA ASP A 100 -4.96 17.50 5.08
C ASP A 100 -6.06 16.46 4.78
N TYR A 101 -7.27 16.90 4.39
CA TYR A 101 -8.26 15.99 3.83
C TYR A 101 -7.84 15.52 2.45
N GLN A 102 -8.10 14.26 2.14
CA GLN A 102 -7.78 13.65 0.86
C GLN A 102 -8.97 12.86 0.35
N LEU A 103 -9.31 13.00 -0.92
CA LEU A 103 -10.32 12.18 -1.56
C LEU A 103 -9.64 11.28 -2.59
N ILE A 104 -9.82 9.97 -2.43
CA ILE A 104 -9.41 8.97 -3.40
C ILE A 104 -10.65 8.62 -4.22
N ASP A 105 -10.62 8.92 -5.50
CA ASP A 105 -11.67 8.59 -6.45
C ASP A 105 -11.21 7.37 -7.28
N VAL A 106 -11.77 6.21 -7.01
CA VAL A 106 -11.53 5.00 -7.80
C VAL A 106 -12.57 4.96 -8.90
N HIS A 107 -12.14 5.21 -10.13
CA HIS A 107 -13.01 5.37 -11.28
C HIS A 107 -13.97 4.18 -11.44
N ASP A 108 -15.22 4.47 -11.73
CA ASP A 108 -16.31 3.49 -11.91
C ASP A 108 -16.55 2.57 -10.70
N SER A 109 -16.03 2.93 -9.51
CA SER A 109 -16.14 2.11 -8.31
C SER A 109 -16.65 2.91 -7.10
N ALA A 110 -15.75 3.55 -6.33
CA ALA A 110 -16.09 4.21 -5.09
C ALA A 110 -15.18 5.42 -4.81
N GLN A 111 -15.68 6.34 -3.99
CA GLN A 111 -14.92 7.47 -3.49
C GLN A 111 -14.67 7.31 -1.99
N TYR A 112 -13.44 7.56 -1.56
CA TYR A 112 -13.01 7.44 -0.18
C TYR A 112 -12.46 8.77 0.31
N LEU A 113 -13.08 9.34 1.35
CA LEU A 113 -12.58 10.54 2.01
C LEU A 113 -11.74 10.16 3.21
N LEU A 114 -10.45 10.43 3.14
CA LEU A 114 -9.54 10.30 4.27
C LEU A 114 -9.65 11.53 5.15
N VAL A 115 -10.16 11.34 6.35
CA VAL A 115 -10.28 12.38 7.37
C VAL A 115 -9.03 12.37 8.25
N PRO A 116 -8.37 13.50 8.45
CA PRO A 116 -7.18 13.60 9.29
C PRO A 116 -7.44 13.17 10.74
N GLU A 117 -6.42 12.68 11.40
CA GLU A 117 -6.50 12.33 12.82
C GLU A 117 -6.97 13.52 13.67
N GLY A 118 -7.98 13.28 14.50
CA GLY A 118 -8.55 14.30 15.38
C GLY A 118 -9.47 15.33 14.70
N ALA A 119 -9.68 15.21 13.38
CA ALA A 119 -10.66 16.00 12.65
C ALA A 119 -11.99 15.24 12.54
N GLU A 120 -13.06 15.95 12.25
CA GLU A 120 -14.39 15.39 12.02
C GLU A 120 -14.69 15.34 10.51
N ALA A 121 -15.47 14.37 10.07
CA ALA A 121 -15.94 14.35 8.69
C ALA A 121 -16.80 15.58 8.40
N PRO A 122 -16.66 16.22 7.21
CA PRO A 122 -17.51 17.36 6.85
C PRO A 122 -18.99 17.00 6.84
N GLU A 123 -19.84 17.93 7.28
CA GLU A 123 -21.28 17.75 7.21
C GLU A 123 -21.78 17.88 5.76
N GLY A 124 -22.80 17.08 5.40
CA GLY A 124 -23.43 17.16 4.08
C GLY A 124 -22.62 16.54 2.95
N LEU A 125 -21.77 15.58 3.28
CA LEU A 125 -21.12 14.73 2.27
C LEU A 125 -22.17 13.96 1.46
N ASP A 126 -21.84 13.65 0.21
CA ASP A 126 -22.64 12.75 -0.60
C ASP A 126 -22.62 11.34 0.01
N ASP A 127 -23.79 10.69 0.05
CA ASP A 127 -23.96 9.34 0.64
C ASP A 127 -23.11 8.26 -0.04
N SER A 128 -22.59 8.53 -1.24
CA SER A 128 -21.71 7.62 -1.98
C SER A 128 -20.25 7.70 -1.53
N ILE A 129 -19.86 8.72 -0.77
CA ILE A 129 -18.50 8.89 -0.26
C ILE A 129 -18.31 8.06 1.01
N ILE A 130 -17.35 7.15 0.98
CA ILE A 130 -16.96 6.33 2.12
C ILE A 130 -15.94 7.11 2.95
N VAL A 131 -16.27 7.36 4.21
CA VAL A 131 -15.37 8.07 5.13
C VAL A 131 -14.40 7.10 5.77
N LEU A 132 -13.10 7.40 5.68
CA LEU A 132 -12.02 6.69 6.35
C LEU A 132 -11.30 7.63 7.31
N GLN A 133 -11.41 7.34 8.61
CA GLN A 133 -10.80 8.13 9.67
C GLN A 133 -9.35 7.68 9.91
N LYS A 134 -8.38 8.60 9.78
CA LYS A 134 -6.99 8.31 10.17
C LYS A 134 -6.82 8.28 11.70
N PRO A 135 -5.89 7.44 12.25
CA PRO A 135 -4.98 6.57 11.52
C PRO A 135 -5.68 5.32 10.96
N LEU A 136 -5.21 4.79 9.82
CA LEU A 136 -5.63 3.51 9.26
C LEU A 136 -4.58 2.46 9.67
N ASP A 137 -4.69 1.94 10.88
CA ASP A 137 -3.71 1.05 11.48
C ASP A 137 -4.26 -0.32 11.91
N LYS A 138 -5.52 -0.60 11.53
CA LYS A 138 -6.21 -1.87 11.76
C LYS A 138 -6.71 -2.46 10.44
N ILE A 139 -5.76 -2.79 9.58
CA ILE A 139 -6.06 -3.26 8.23
C ILE A 139 -6.18 -4.79 8.21
N TYR A 140 -7.24 -5.30 7.56
CA TYR A 140 -7.32 -6.70 7.15
C TYR A 140 -6.73 -6.87 5.75
N LEU A 141 -5.60 -7.55 5.65
CA LEU A 141 -4.92 -7.79 4.38
C LEU A 141 -5.29 -9.15 3.80
N ALA A 142 -6.07 -9.16 2.74
CA ALA A 142 -6.49 -10.38 2.07
C ALA A 142 -5.51 -10.85 0.97
N ALA A 143 -4.87 -9.90 0.28
CA ALA A 143 -4.05 -10.18 -0.89
C ALA A 143 -2.55 -10.28 -0.55
N SER A 144 -1.92 -11.41 -0.86
CA SER A 144 -0.50 -11.63 -0.59
C SER A 144 0.44 -10.65 -1.30
N SER A 145 0.09 -10.23 -2.52
CA SER A 145 0.88 -9.27 -3.31
C SER A 145 0.98 -7.89 -2.63
N THR A 146 -0.06 -7.48 -1.92
CA THR A 146 -0.11 -6.18 -1.25
C THR A 146 0.83 -6.13 -0.05
N MET A 147 1.11 -7.25 0.61
CA MET A 147 2.05 -7.32 1.73
C MET A 147 3.45 -6.82 1.34
N ALA A 148 3.89 -7.08 0.10
CA ALA A 148 5.17 -6.61 -0.39
C ALA A 148 5.24 -5.08 -0.49
N LEU A 149 4.10 -4.43 -0.79
CA LEU A 149 4.00 -2.97 -0.83
C LEU A 149 4.06 -2.38 0.59
N PHE A 150 3.32 -2.94 1.54
CA PHE A 150 3.38 -2.52 2.95
C PHE A 150 4.80 -2.67 3.53
N ARG A 151 5.47 -3.78 3.20
CA ARG A 151 6.87 -3.99 3.57
C ARG A 151 7.80 -2.92 2.95
N ALA A 152 7.64 -2.62 1.67
CA ALA A 152 8.46 -1.64 0.97
C ALA A 152 8.27 -0.21 1.51
N LEU A 153 7.09 0.09 2.06
CA LEU A 153 6.73 1.37 2.68
C LEU A 153 7.01 1.41 4.19
N ASP A 154 7.60 0.34 4.76
CA ASP A 154 7.80 0.20 6.21
C ASP A 154 6.51 0.41 7.04
N SER A 155 5.39 -0.10 6.49
CA SER A 155 4.03 0.14 7.03
C SER A 155 3.33 -1.15 7.45
N MET A 156 4.08 -2.25 7.66
CA MET A 156 3.51 -3.54 8.05
C MET A 156 2.80 -3.49 9.42
N ASP A 157 3.19 -2.59 10.29
CA ASP A 157 2.57 -2.41 11.60
C ASP A 157 1.10 -1.93 11.53
N ASN A 158 0.66 -1.42 10.37
CA ASN A 158 -0.74 -1.05 10.14
C ASN A 158 -1.65 -2.26 9.86
N ILE A 159 -1.05 -3.41 9.54
CA ILE A 159 -1.79 -4.64 9.30
C ILE A 159 -1.99 -5.36 10.63
N LYS A 160 -3.24 -5.56 11.02
CA LYS A 160 -3.59 -6.32 12.24
C LYS A 160 -4.18 -7.67 11.95
N MET A 161 -4.76 -7.82 10.76
CA MET A 161 -5.44 -9.05 10.37
C MET A 161 -5.01 -9.48 8.97
N SER A 162 -5.01 -10.79 8.74
CA SER A 162 -4.60 -11.39 7.47
C SER A 162 -5.60 -12.43 6.99
N GLY A 163 -5.86 -12.41 5.70
CA GLY A 163 -6.61 -13.44 4.99
C GLY A 163 -5.81 -14.71 4.67
N ILE A 164 -4.55 -14.74 5.07
CA ILE A 164 -3.61 -15.85 4.85
C ILE A 164 -3.01 -16.22 6.20
N ASP A 165 -2.99 -17.51 6.53
CA ASP A 165 -2.35 -17.99 7.76
C ASP A 165 -0.81 -17.94 7.67
N ALA A 166 -0.13 -18.08 8.82
CA ALA A 166 1.33 -17.97 8.90
C ALA A 166 2.06 -18.92 7.96
N SER A 167 1.53 -20.12 7.72
CA SER A 167 2.16 -21.12 6.86
C SER A 167 2.05 -20.80 5.36
N GLY A 168 1.10 -19.93 5.00
CA GLY A 168 0.88 -19.49 3.63
C GLY A 168 1.72 -18.29 3.20
N TRP A 169 2.46 -17.64 4.13
CA TRP A 169 3.30 -16.50 3.81
C TRP A 169 4.69 -16.90 3.35
N TYR A 170 5.14 -16.27 2.26
CA TYR A 170 6.53 -16.36 1.76
C TYR A 170 7.41 -15.21 2.25
N ILE A 171 6.79 -14.15 2.82
CA ILE A 171 7.49 -12.99 3.39
C ILE A 171 7.75 -13.31 4.85
N GLU A 172 9.01 -13.50 5.22
CA GLU A 172 9.41 -13.93 6.57
C GLU A 172 8.96 -12.96 7.65
N GLU A 173 9.01 -11.65 7.37
CA GLU A 173 8.55 -10.62 8.30
C GLU A 173 7.04 -10.73 8.60
N ALA A 174 6.23 -11.04 7.58
CA ALA A 174 4.80 -11.26 7.76
C ALA A 174 4.52 -12.51 8.58
N LYS A 175 5.23 -13.60 8.28
CA LYS A 175 5.14 -14.85 9.03
C LYS A 175 5.53 -14.65 10.49
N GLN A 176 6.65 -13.99 10.74
CA GLN A 176 7.12 -13.68 12.10
C GLN A 176 6.10 -12.81 12.85
N ALA A 177 5.54 -11.78 12.18
CA ALA A 177 4.52 -10.92 12.81
C ALA A 177 3.26 -11.72 13.22
N MET A 178 2.89 -12.74 12.44
CA MET A 178 1.78 -13.64 12.81
C MET A 178 2.17 -14.60 13.96
N GLU A 179 3.36 -15.15 13.94
CA GLU A 179 3.89 -16.01 15.02
C GLU A 179 4.02 -15.24 16.34
N ASP A 180 4.39 -13.97 16.28
CA ASP A 180 4.44 -13.05 17.42
C ASP A 180 3.04 -12.56 17.87
N GLY A 181 1.98 -12.87 17.12
CA GLY A 181 0.61 -12.43 17.42
C GLY A 181 0.33 -10.97 17.11
N LYS A 182 1.20 -10.29 16.36
CA LYS A 182 1.00 -8.90 15.91
C LYS A 182 -0.04 -8.83 14.78
N ILE A 183 -0.06 -9.85 13.92
CA ILE A 183 -1.05 -10.04 12.86
C ILE A 183 -1.82 -11.31 13.16
N GLN A 184 -3.15 -11.25 13.13
CA GLN A 184 -4.02 -12.39 13.38
C GLN A 184 -4.63 -12.91 12.08
N PHE A 185 -4.83 -14.22 11.99
CA PHE A 185 -5.59 -14.79 10.88
C PHE A 185 -7.08 -14.56 11.10
N ALA A 186 -7.73 -13.82 10.21
CA ALA A 186 -9.14 -13.48 10.29
C ALA A 186 -9.96 -14.06 9.11
N GLY A 187 -9.75 -15.34 8.84
CA GLY A 187 -10.42 -16.03 7.75
C GLY A 187 -9.85 -15.71 6.37
N LYS A 188 -10.18 -16.53 5.38
CA LYS A 188 -9.73 -16.32 3.98
C LYS A 188 -10.55 -15.20 3.34
N TYR A 189 -10.00 -14.58 2.28
CA TYR A 189 -10.70 -13.55 1.51
C TYR A 189 -12.08 -13.97 1.01
N SER A 190 -12.29 -15.28 0.75
CA SER A 190 -13.58 -15.83 0.31
C SER A 190 -14.57 -16.09 1.46
N GLU A 191 -14.08 -16.12 2.69
CA GLU A 191 -14.84 -16.39 3.90
C GLU A 191 -14.16 -15.69 5.09
N PRO A 192 -14.18 -14.33 5.13
CA PRO A 192 -13.62 -13.58 6.24
C PRO A 192 -14.38 -13.80 7.54
N ASP A 193 -13.68 -13.75 8.64
CA ASP A 193 -14.28 -13.74 9.97
C ASP A 193 -14.80 -12.33 10.31
N TYR A 194 -16.02 -12.05 9.88
CA TYR A 194 -16.64 -10.74 10.09
C TYR A 194 -16.82 -10.38 11.56
N GLU A 195 -17.00 -11.37 12.44
CA GLU A 195 -17.11 -11.11 13.88
C GLU A 195 -15.77 -10.57 14.39
N MET A 196 -14.67 -11.21 14.02
CA MET A 196 -13.34 -10.74 14.39
C MET A 196 -13.03 -9.36 13.78
N LEU A 197 -13.37 -9.10 12.51
CA LEU A 197 -13.15 -7.80 11.88
C LEU A 197 -13.88 -6.67 12.62
N VAL A 198 -15.12 -6.91 13.05
CA VAL A 198 -15.91 -5.94 13.82
C VAL A 198 -15.36 -5.78 15.23
N ASP A 199 -15.02 -6.88 15.91
CA ASP A 199 -14.48 -6.83 17.29
C ASP A 199 -13.13 -6.12 17.39
N GLN A 200 -12.34 -6.16 16.31
CA GLN A 200 -11.05 -5.48 16.23
C GLN A 200 -11.15 -4.06 15.67
N ASP A 201 -12.37 -3.56 15.43
CA ASP A 201 -12.59 -2.25 14.78
C ASP A 201 -11.77 -2.10 13.50
N CYS A 202 -11.91 -3.04 12.55
CA CYS A 202 -11.19 -3.02 11.28
C CYS A 202 -11.47 -1.73 10.50
N ASP A 203 -10.42 -0.98 10.14
CA ASP A 203 -10.56 0.28 9.40
C ASP A 203 -10.77 0.04 7.90
N VAL A 204 -10.07 -0.96 7.35
CA VAL A 204 -10.07 -1.30 5.91
C VAL A 204 -9.90 -2.81 5.72
N ALA A 205 -10.69 -3.37 4.78
CA ALA A 205 -10.65 -4.77 4.37
C ALA A 205 -10.59 -4.93 2.85
#